data_4595b754072f2ec2c1bd768db80bc357
#
_entry.id   4595b754072f2ec2c1bd768db80bc357
#
_cell.length_a   1.000
_cell.length_b   1.000
_cell.length_c   1.000
_cell.angle_alpha   90.00
_cell.angle_beta   90.00
_cell.angle_gamma   90.00
#
_symmetry.space_group_name_H-M   'P 1'
#
loop_
_entity.id
_entity.type
_entity.pdbx_description
1 polymer ?
#
loop_
_entity_poly.entity_id
_entity_poly.type
_entity_poly.pdbx_seq_one_letter_code
_entity_poly.pdbx_strand_id
1 'polypeptide(L)'
;MPKIVLISGKARSGKDTFAMYLKNEICLHGKRVLIIKYGDILKFICKEYFNWNGEKDEVGRTLLQKIGTDLCRYNNPNIWVNCVIEIIKGLQSNYEYVLIPDARFPNEIKEWWKTDFDSVTIRIERINKDGSDYDNGLTQEQKQHPSETELDDWIFNYHVYNNYVTDLQNAAQGIFEEMEKM
;
A
#
# COMPACT_ATOMS: atom_id res chain seq x y z
N MET A 1 3.75 -13.51 -15.73
CA MET A 1 3.73 -13.18 -14.28
C MET A 1 2.91 -11.94 -14.08
N PRO A 2 2.21 -11.76 -12.95
CA PRO A 2 1.44 -10.55 -12.71
C PRO A 2 2.35 -9.31 -12.58
N LYS A 3 1.84 -8.16 -13.03
CA LYS A 3 2.45 -6.85 -12.75
C LYS A 3 2.09 -6.44 -11.31
N ILE A 4 3.10 -6.07 -10.52
CA ILE A 4 2.95 -5.66 -9.12
C ILE A 4 2.80 -4.15 -9.06
N VAL A 5 1.72 -3.65 -8.46
CA VAL A 5 1.47 -2.22 -8.29
C VAL A 5 1.53 -1.87 -6.80
N LEU A 6 2.61 -1.21 -6.42
CA LEU A 6 2.90 -0.78 -5.05
C LEU A 6 2.35 0.62 -4.84
N ILE A 7 1.33 0.76 -3.99
CA ILE A 7 0.66 2.04 -3.76
C ILE A 7 1.02 2.54 -2.37
N SER A 8 1.63 3.71 -2.30
CA SER A 8 2.06 4.39 -1.08
C SER A 8 1.28 5.69 -0.85
N GLY A 9 1.41 6.23 0.33
CA GLY A 9 0.84 7.52 0.75
C GLY A 9 0.55 7.52 2.25
N LYS A 10 0.40 8.69 2.83
CA LYS A 10 0.14 8.86 4.27
C LYS A 10 -1.22 8.31 4.69
N ALA A 11 -1.46 8.19 5.98
CA ALA A 11 -2.77 7.77 6.50
C ALA A 11 -3.89 8.64 5.92
N ARG A 12 -5.01 8.01 5.55
CA ARG A 12 -6.20 8.68 4.97
C ARG A 12 -5.96 9.45 3.67
N SER A 13 -4.86 9.20 2.94
CA SER A 13 -4.60 9.83 1.63
C SER A 13 -5.51 9.34 0.50
N GLY A 14 -6.23 8.21 0.67
CA GLY A 14 -7.10 7.64 -0.35
C GLY A 14 -6.52 6.43 -1.10
N LYS A 15 -5.43 5.83 -0.61
CA LYS A 15 -4.80 4.64 -1.24
C LYS A 15 -5.76 3.48 -1.50
N ASP A 16 -6.57 3.13 -0.50
CA ASP A 16 -7.53 2.02 -0.64
C ASP A 16 -8.60 2.35 -1.70
N THR A 17 -9.06 3.60 -1.71
CA THR A 17 -10.05 4.08 -2.71
C THR A 17 -9.44 4.04 -4.12
N PHE A 18 -8.21 4.52 -4.28
CA PHE A 18 -7.50 4.45 -5.55
C PHE A 18 -7.30 3.01 -6.02
N ALA A 19 -6.86 2.12 -5.11
CA ALA A 19 -6.69 0.70 -5.42
C ALA A 19 -8.00 0.05 -5.90
N MET A 20 -9.15 0.45 -5.33
CA MET A 20 -10.46 -0.04 -5.79
C MET A 20 -10.83 0.50 -7.17
N TYR A 21 -10.56 1.78 -7.48
CA TYR A 21 -10.78 2.30 -8.83
C TYR A 21 -9.87 1.62 -9.85
N LEU A 22 -8.59 1.46 -9.54
CA LEU A 22 -7.65 0.77 -10.42
C LEU A 22 -8.04 -0.70 -10.63
N LYS A 23 -8.48 -1.39 -9.57
CA LYS A 23 -9.02 -2.75 -9.68
C LYS A 23 -10.21 -2.79 -10.64
N ASN A 24 -11.17 -1.86 -10.49
CA ASN A 24 -12.36 -1.83 -11.34
C ASN A 24 -11.95 -1.60 -12.81
N GLU A 25 -11.03 -0.70 -13.09
CA GLU A 25 -10.52 -0.44 -14.42
C GLU A 25 -9.87 -1.69 -15.04
N ILE A 26 -8.99 -2.36 -14.30
CA ILE A 26 -8.35 -3.62 -14.71
C ILE A 26 -9.41 -4.69 -15.04
N CYS A 27 -10.43 -4.82 -14.17
CA CYS A 27 -11.51 -5.79 -14.38
C CYS A 27 -12.40 -5.46 -15.59
N LEU A 28 -12.66 -4.18 -15.88
CA LEU A 28 -13.41 -3.74 -17.07
C LEU A 28 -12.72 -4.16 -18.37
N HIS A 29 -11.39 -4.30 -18.35
CA HIS A 29 -10.60 -4.80 -19.49
C HIS A 29 -10.41 -6.34 -19.47
N GLY A 30 -11.22 -7.06 -18.68
CA GLY A 30 -11.24 -8.52 -18.64
C GLY A 30 -10.04 -9.16 -17.93
N LYS A 31 -9.23 -8.38 -17.22
CA LYS A 31 -8.04 -8.87 -16.51
C LYS A 31 -8.35 -9.20 -15.06
N ARG A 32 -7.65 -10.21 -14.55
CA ARG A 32 -7.79 -10.66 -13.16
C ARG A 32 -6.80 -9.91 -12.26
N VAL A 33 -7.29 -9.39 -11.16
CA VAL A 33 -6.51 -8.59 -10.23
C VAL A 33 -6.71 -9.05 -8.79
N LEU A 34 -5.61 -9.13 -8.05
CA LEU A 34 -5.60 -9.38 -6.60
C LEU A 34 -5.26 -8.09 -5.87
N ILE A 35 -5.97 -7.78 -4.79
CA ILE A 35 -5.53 -6.80 -3.79
C ILE A 35 -5.05 -7.56 -2.56
N ILE A 36 -3.81 -7.33 -2.15
CA ILE A 36 -3.21 -7.90 -0.95
C ILE A 36 -2.45 -6.81 -0.19
N LYS A 37 -2.42 -6.86 1.13
CA LYS A 37 -1.75 -5.85 1.98
C LYS A 37 -0.75 -6.51 2.90
N TYR A 38 0.41 -5.89 3.08
CA TYR A 38 1.40 -6.32 4.08
C TYR A 38 0.80 -6.35 5.49
N GLY A 39 -0.01 -5.35 5.81
CA GLY A 39 -0.64 -5.23 7.12
C GLY A 39 -1.75 -6.24 7.41
N ASP A 40 -2.27 -6.98 6.43
CA ASP A 40 -3.35 -7.94 6.71
C ASP A 40 -2.85 -9.18 7.44
N ILE A 41 -1.63 -9.62 7.14
CA ILE A 41 -0.96 -10.72 7.88
C ILE A 41 -0.71 -10.30 9.32
N LEU A 42 -0.19 -9.09 9.55
CA LEU A 42 0.01 -8.54 10.88
C LEU A 42 -1.31 -8.46 11.67
N LYS A 43 -2.37 -7.95 11.05
CA LYS A 43 -3.69 -7.84 11.68
C LYS A 43 -4.26 -9.20 12.06
N PHE A 44 -4.10 -10.19 11.18
CA PHE A 44 -4.49 -11.57 11.48
C PHE A 44 -3.74 -12.08 12.72
N ILE A 45 -2.42 -11.94 12.76
CA ILE A 45 -1.60 -12.34 13.91
C ILE A 45 -2.05 -11.62 15.19
N CYS A 46 -2.29 -10.31 15.13
CA CYS A 46 -2.72 -9.55 16.30
C CYS A 46 -4.11 -9.98 16.82
N LYS A 47 -5.03 -10.32 15.92
CA LYS A 47 -6.35 -10.84 16.32
C LYS A 47 -6.26 -12.21 16.96
N GLU A 48 -5.56 -13.14 16.32
CA GLU A 48 -5.52 -14.56 16.76
C GLU A 48 -4.66 -14.76 18.01
N TYR A 49 -3.55 -14.02 18.15
CA TYR A 49 -2.56 -14.33 19.19
C TYR A 49 -2.38 -13.23 20.24
N PHE A 50 -2.88 -12.01 19.99
CA PHE A 50 -2.71 -10.87 20.90
C PHE A 50 -4.03 -10.24 21.34
N ASN A 51 -5.15 -10.94 21.19
CA ASN A 51 -6.50 -10.51 21.59
C ASN A 51 -6.90 -9.12 21.06
N TRP A 52 -6.44 -8.75 19.86
CA TRP A 52 -6.84 -7.50 19.25
C TRP A 52 -8.30 -7.58 18.77
N ASN A 53 -9.14 -6.64 19.17
CA ASN A 53 -10.56 -6.59 18.82
C ASN A 53 -10.82 -6.15 17.35
N GLY A 54 -9.79 -5.73 16.62
CA GLY A 54 -9.90 -5.25 15.25
C GLY A 54 -10.08 -3.73 15.12
N GLU A 55 -10.28 -3.03 16.23
CA GLU A 55 -10.46 -1.58 16.23
C GLU A 55 -9.11 -0.85 16.07
N LYS A 56 -9.11 0.19 15.25
CA LYS A 56 -7.94 1.05 15.03
C LYS A 56 -8.01 2.30 15.92
N ASP A 57 -8.41 2.13 17.16
CA ASP A 57 -8.26 3.11 18.22
C ASP A 57 -6.79 3.31 18.61
N GLU A 58 -6.50 4.09 19.62
CA GLU A 58 -5.13 4.35 20.08
C GLU A 58 -4.44 3.07 20.55
N VAL A 59 -5.14 2.22 21.28
CA VAL A 59 -4.62 0.94 21.81
C VAL A 59 -4.30 -0.02 20.67
N GLY A 60 -5.24 -0.19 19.72
CA GLY A 60 -5.06 -1.05 18.56
C GLY A 60 -3.93 -0.58 17.64
N ARG A 61 -3.78 0.73 17.42
CA ARG A 61 -2.66 1.27 16.65
C ARG A 61 -1.32 1.03 17.32
N THR A 62 -1.24 1.26 18.64
CA THR A 62 -0.03 1.00 19.42
C THR A 62 0.36 -0.48 19.37
N LEU A 63 -0.60 -1.39 19.50
CA LEU A 63 -0.36 -2.83 19.38
C LEU A 63 0.20 -3.19 18.01
N LEU A 64 -0.44 -2.71 16.93
CA LEU A 64 0.00 -2.97 15.56
C LEU A 64 1.42 -2.43 15.29
N GLN A 65 1.76 -1.26 15.80
CA GLN A 65 3.11 -0.70 15.68
C GLN A 65 4.13 -1.54 16.46
N LYS A 66 3.83 -1.86 17.72
CA LYS A 66 4.71 -2.64 18.58
C LYS A 66 5.00 -4.04 18.00
N ILE A 67 3.98 -4.76 17.57
CA ILE A 67 4.17 -6.11 17.01
C ILE A 67 4.77 -6.02 15.60
N GLY A 68 4.23 -5.15 14.74
CA GLY A 68 4.61 -5.07 13.34
C GLY A 68 5.99 -4.47 13.10
N THR A 69 6.36 -3.44 13.84
CA THR A 69 7.61 -2.70 13.66
C THR A 69 8.63 -3.07 14.71
N ASP A 70 8.34 -2.83 15.99
CA ASP A 70 9.34 -2.93 17.05
C ASP A 70 9.78 -4.37 17.32
N LEU A 71 8.89 -5.34 17.14
CA LEU A 71 9.22 -6.74 17.36
C LEU A 71 9.58 -7.48 16.07
N CYS A 72 8.66 -7.53 15.11
CA CYS A 72 8.84 -8.37 13.93
C CYS A 72 9.88 -7.79 12.97
N ARG A 73 9.81 -6.50 12.62
CA ARG A 73 10.77 -5.88 11.71
C ARG A 73 12.15 -5.69 12.34
N TYR A 74 12.22 -5.47 13.64
CA TYR A 74 13.51 -5.41 14.34
C TYR A 74 14.32 -6.70 14.14
N ASN A 75 13.67 -7.86 14.23
CA ASN A 75 14.32 -9.15 14.04
C ASN A 75 14.49 -9.54 12.57
N ASN A 76 13.52 -9.18 11.72
CA ASN A 76 13.54 -9.44 10.29
C ASN A 76 12.86 -8.28 9.54
N PRO A 77 13.61 -7.28 9.05
CA PRO A 77 13.05 -6.11 8.37
C PRO A 77 12.14 -6.45 7.19
N ASN A 78 12.40 -7.57 6.51
CA ASN A 78 11.69 -7.99 5.30
C ASN A 78 10.58 -9.00 5.56
N ILE A 79 10.21 -9.27 6.83
CA ILE A 79 9.24 -10.33 7.16
C ILE A 79 7.92 -10.18 6.38
N TRP A 80 7.34 -8.99 6.34
CA TRP A 80 6.03 -8.78 5.72
C TRP A 80 6.10 -8.82 4.19
N VAL A 81 7.10 -8.19 3.59
CA VAL A 81 7.26 -8.22 2.14
C VAL A 81 7.59 -9.61 1.64
N ASN A 82 8.46 -10.36 2.32
CA ASN A 82 8.79 -11.73 1.95
C ASN A 82 7.56 -12.66 2.05
N CYS A 83 6.73 -12.53 3.10
CA CYS A 83 5.48 -13.28 3.19
C CYS A 83 4.57 -13.03 1.96
N VAL A 84 4.40 -11.77 1.57
CA VAL A 84 3.56 -11.42 0.42
C VAL A 84 4.17 -11.91 -0.88
N ILE A 85 5.49 -11.78 -1.08
CA ILE A 85 6.19 -12.30 -2.28
C ILE A 85 5.94 -13.81 -2.44
N GLU A 86 6.10 -14.61 -1.37
CA GLU A 86 5.88 -16.06 -1.45
C GLU A 86 4.42 -16.43 -1.73
N ILE A 87 3.46 -15.71 -1.15
CA ILE A 87 2.04 -15.88 -1.49
C ILE A 87 1.80 -15.59 -2.98
N ILE A 88 2.35 -14.50 -3.51
CA ILE A 88 2.17 -14.11 -4.91
C ILE A 88 2.83 -15.12 -5.86
N LYS A 89 4.01 -15.63 -5.53
CA LYS A 89 4.65 -16.72 -6.31
C LYS A 89 3.74 -17.95 -6.43
N GLY A 90 3.05 -18.31 -5.35
CA GLY A 90 2.08 -19.41 -5.36
C GLY A 90 0.82 -19.14 -6.18
N LEU A 91 0.44 -17.88 -6.35
CA LEU A 91 -0.80 -17.46 -7.02
C LEU A 91 -0.58 -16.81 -8.40
N GLN A 92 0.66 -16.69 -8.86
CA GLN A 92 1.05 -15.88 -10.03
C GLN A 92 0.32 -16.24 -11.33
N SER A 93 -0.07 -17.52 -11.52
CA SER A 93 -0.82 -17.94 -12.70
C SER A 93 -2.29 -17.52 -12.71
N ASN A 94 -2.81 -17.05 -11.57
CA ASN A 94 -4.22 -16.75 -11.41
C ASN A 94 -4.55 -15.28 -11.67
N TYR A 95 -3.54 -14.40 -11.73
CA TYR A 95 -3.74 -12.96 -11.82
C TYR A 95 -2.79 -12.33 -12.84
N GLU A 96 -3.26 -11.29 -13.52
CA GLU A 96 -2.46 -10.41 -14.39
C GLU A 96 -1.91 -9.19 -13.62
N TYR A 97 -2.59 -8.80 -12.55
CA TYR A 97 -2.20 -7.67 -11.69
C TYR A 97 -2.31 -8.01 -10.22
N VAL A 98 -1.38 -7.47 -9.42
CA VAL A 98 -1.45 -7.49 -7.96
C VAL A 98 -1.28 -6.07 -7.43
N LEU A 99 -2.26 -5.57 -6.71
CA LEU A 99 -2.23 -4.24 -6.09
C LEU A 99 -1.91 -4.37 -4.59
N ILE A 100 -0.91 -3.62 -4.13
CA ILE A 100 -0.46 -3.59 -2.74
C ILE A 100 -0.61 -2.15 -2.21
N PRO A 101 -1.77 -1.79 -1.61
CA PRO A 101 -2.10 -0.40 -1.28
C PRO A 101 -1.60 0.07 0.09
N ASP A 102 -0.59 -0.58 0.65
CA ASP A 102 -0.05 -0.21 1.95
C ASP A 102 1.49 -0.24 2.03
N ALA A 103 2.17 0.00 0.90
CA ALA A 103 3.61 0.17 0.88
C ALA A 103 4.03 1.42 1.69
N ARG A 104 4.92 1.23 2.68
CA ARG A 104 5.32 2.24 3.65
C ARG A 104 6.81 2.34 3.89
N PHE A 105 7.58 1.33 3.47
CA PHE A 105 9.00 1.24 3.72
C PHE A 105 9.78 0.98 2.43
N PRO A 106 11.00 1.53 2.30
CA PRO A 106 11.84 1.31 1.12
C PRO A 106 12.10 -0.17 0.79
N ASN A 107 12.23 -1.02 1.80
CA ASN A 107 12.43 -2.46 1.58
C ASN A 107 11.20 -3.15 1.00
N GLU A 108 9.98 -2.66 1.28
CA GLU A 108 8.74 -3.17 0.69
C GLU A 108 8.65 -2.90 -0.82
N ILE A 109 9.48 -2.00 -1.34
CA ILE A 109 9.63 -1.73 -2.77
C ILE A 109 10.85 -2.47 -3.31
N LYS A 110 12.01 -2.33 -2.65
CA LYS A 110 13.29 -2.88 -3.14
C LYS A 110 13.30 -4.41 -3.23
N GLU A 111 12.58 -5.12 -2.35
CA GLU A 111 12.54 -6.57 -2.40
C GLU A 111 11.83 -7.10 -3.66
N TRP A 112 10.87 -6.37 -4.24
CA TRP A 112 10.27 -6.72 -5.52
C TRP A 112 11.25 -6.63 -6.69
N TRP A 113 12.21 -5.70 -6.66
CA TRP A 113 13.25 -5.56 -7.69
C TRP A 113 14.24 -6.75 -7.73
N LYS A 114 14.25 -7.57 -6.69
CA LYS A 114 15.07 -8.80 -6.61
C LYS A 114 14.31 -10.01 -7.16
N THR A 115 13.08 -9.82 -7.58
CA THR A 115 12.22 -10.87 -8.15
C THR A 115 12.11 -10.70 -9.67
N ASP A 116 11.55 -11.70 -10.34
CA ASP A 116 11.25 -11.62 -11.77
C ASP A 116 9.92 -10.89 -12.06
N PHE A 117 9.24 -10.37 -11.05
CA PHE A 117 8.00 -9.61 -11.22
C PHE A 117 8.29 -8.17 -11.68
N ASP A 118 7.60 -7.74 -12.74
CA ASP A 118 7.57 -6.33 -13.09
C ASP A 118 6.79 -5.54 -12.03
N SER A 119 7.32 -4.41 -11.58
CA SER A 119 6.72 -3.61 -10.52
C SER A 119 6.68 -2.13 -10.84
N VAL A 120 5.56 -1.51 -10.44
CA VAL A 120 5.30 -0.07 -10.59
C VAL A 120 4.95 0.52 -9.23
N THR A 121 5.42 1.71 -8.95
CA THR A 121 5.20 2.43 -7.70
C THR A 121 4.34 3.67 -7.90
N ILE A 122 3.33 3.87 -7.04
CA ILE A 122 2.40 5.00 -7.10
C ILE A 122 2.32 5.67 -5.73
N ARG A 123 2.46 7.00 -5.69
CA ARG A 123 2.25 7.81 -4.49
C ARG A 123 0.89 8.50 -4.56
N ILE A 124 0.06 8.32 -3.53
CA ILE A 124 -1.21 9.04 -3.36
C ILE A 124 -1.01 10.12 -2.30
N GLU A 125 -1.21 11.36 -2.69
CA GLU A 125 -1.12 12.52 -1.79
C GLU A 125 -2.47 13.21 -1.70
N ARG A 126 -2.91 13.48 -0.49
CA ARG A 126 -4.12 14.25 -0.24
C ARG A 126 -3.75 15.63 0.23
N ILE A 127 -4.20 16.62 -0.51
CA ILE A 127 -4.05 18.03 -0.19
C ILE A 127 -5.43 18.70 -0.10
N ASN A 128 -5.55 19.74 0.68
CA ASN A 128 -6.77 20.53 0.73
C ASN A 128 -6.95 21.34 -0.56
N LYS A 129 -8.16 21.84 -0.81
CA LYS A 129 -8.49 22.63 -2.01
C LYS A 129 -7.65 23.90 -2.15
N ASP A 130 -7.18 24.46 -1.04
CA ASP A 130 -6.33 25.63 -0.97
C ASP A 130 -4.82 25.31 -1.11
N GLY A 131 -4.48 24.03 -1.35
CA GLY A 131 -3.10 23.57 -1.49
C GLY A 131 -2.39 23.31 -0.16
N SER A 132 -3.05 23.51 0.98
CA SER A 132 -2.49 23.18 2.29
C SER A 132 -2.50 21.68 2.58
N ASP A 133 -1.67 21.24 3.51
CA ASP A 133 -1.61 19.85 3.95
C ASP A 133 -2.95 19.38 4.53
N TYR A 134 -3.38 18.20 4.10
CA TYR A 134 -4.58 17.57 4.66
C TYR A 134 -4.31 17.05 6.07
N ASP A 135 -5.14 17.48 7.04
CA ASP A 135 -5.09 16.90 8.37
C ASP A 135 -5.68 15.49 8.39
N ASN A 136 -4.80 14.50 8.52
CA ASN A 136 -5.17 13.09 8.56
C ASN A 136 -5.61 12.59 9.95
N GLY A 137 -5.72 13.52 10.95
CA GLY A 137 -6.15 13.22 12.32
C GLY A 137 -5.20 12.31 13.11
N LEU A 138 -3.92 12.25 12.72
CA LEU A 138 -2.87 11.59 13.49
C LEU A 138 -2.28 12.55 14.51
N THR A 139 -1.84 12.03 15.66
CA THR A 139 -1.01 12.80 16.61
C THR A 139 0.34 13.17 15.98
N GLN A 140 1.05 14.13 16.53
CA GLN A 140 2.37 14.52 16.04
C GLN A 140 3.35 13.34 16.07
N GLU A 141 3.35 12.54 17.12
CA GLU A 141 4.17 11.34 17.24
C GLU A 141 3.85 10.32 16.15
N GLN A 142 2.56 10.07 15.88
CA GLN A 142 2.13 9.18 14.81
C GLN A 142 2.51 9.70 13.42
N LYS A 143 2.48 11.02 13.19
CA LYS A 143 2.91 11.64 11.93
C LYS A 143 4.41 11.48 11.67
N GLN A 144 5.23 11.42 12.74
CA GLN A 144 6.68 11.24 12.67
C GLN A 144 7.10 9.77 12.67
N HIS A 145 6.17 8.84 12.87
CA HIS A 145 6.51 7.42 12.87
C HIS A 145 7.08 6.98 11.50
N PRO A 146 8.12 6.12 11.45
CA PRO A 146 8.75 5.66 10.22
C PRO A 146 7.76 5.18 9.13
N SER A 147 6.67 4.52 9.52
CA SER A 147 5.63 4.08 8.57
C SER A 147 4.88 5.22 7.86
N GLU A 148 5.05 6.47 8.28
CA GLU A 148 4.44 7.64 7.64
C GLU A 148 5.48 8.51 6.91
N THR A 149 6.79 8.34 7.18
CA THR A 149 7.85 9.24 6.70
C THR A 149 8.91 8.59 5.82
N GLU A 150 9.20 7.30 5.97
CA GLU A 150 10.29 6.59 5.28
C GLU A 150 10.26 6.64 3.75
N LEU A 151 9.09 6.92 3.14
CA LEU A 151 8.93 7.06 1.70
C LEU A 151 8.66 8.51 1.25
N ASP A 152 8.87 9.52 2.11
CA ASP A 152 8.59 10.91 1.73
C ASP A 152 9.56 11.41 0.63
N ASP A 153 10.83 10.99 0.66
CA ASP A 153 11.85 11.33 -0.34
C ASP A 153 11.98 10.27 -1.45
N TRP A 154 11.07 9.29 -1.51
CA TRP A 154 11.13 8.23 -2.51
C TRP A 154 10.67 8.72 -3.89
N ILE A 155 11.39 8.33 -4.96
CA ILE A 155 11.00 8.63 -6.34
C ILE A 155 10.02 7.54 -6.82
N PHE A 156 8.77 7.92 -7.02
CA PHE A 156 7.72 7.04 -7.53
C PHE A 156 7.57 7.15 -9.04
N ASN A 157 7.08 6.07 -9.69
CA ASN A 157 6.75 6.12 -11.12
C ASN A 157 5.58 7.07 -11.38
N TYR A 158 4.59 7.11 -10.48
CA TYR A 158 3.43 7.99 -10.59
C TYR A 158 3.15 8.71 -9.28
N HIS A 159 2.71 9.96 -9.39
CA HIS A 159 2.15 10.76 -8.31
C HIS A 159 0.70 11.11 -8.61
N VAL A 160 -0.19 10.88 -7.67
CA VAL A 160 -1.62 11.16 -7.77
C VAL A 160 -2.04 12.07 -6.63
N TYR A 161 -2.59 13.23 -6.96
CA TYR A 161 -3.13 14.19 -6.00
C TYR A 161 -4.62 13.94 -5.82
N ASN A 162 -5.04 13.71 -4.58
CA ASN A 162 -6.42 13.46 -4.18
C ASN A 162 -7.04 14.73 -3.60
N ASN A 163 -7.49 15.64 -4.45
CA ASN A 163 -8.23 16.85 -4.05
C ASN A 163 -9.74 16.62 -4.13
N TYR A 164 -10.16 15.79 -5.07
CA TYR A 164 -11.54 15.35 -5.30
C TYR A 164 -11.57 13.85 -5.56
N VAL A 165 -12.69 13.21 -5.21
CA VAL A 165 -12.85 11.75 -5.45
C VAL A 165 -12.71 11.38 -6.93
N THR A 166 -13.14 12.26 -7.84
CA THR A 166 -13.00 12.08 -9.29
C THR A 166 -11.55 12.07 -9.75
N ASP A 167 -10.63 12.71 -9.02
CA ASP A 167 -9.20 12.72 -9.37
C ASP A 167 -8.61 11.33 -9.28
N LEU A 168 -8.98 10.56 -8.25
CA LEU A 168 -8.51 9.18 -8.08
C LEU A 168 -9.03 8.25 -9.18
N GLN A 169 -10.28 8.43 -9.63
CA GLN A 169 -10.85 7.62 -10.69
C GLN A 169 -10.18 7.88 -12.03
N ASN A 170 -10.05 9.17 -12.40
CA ASN A 170 -9.39 9.58 -13.65
C ASN A 170 -7.91 9.15 -13.67
N ALA A 171 -7.21 9.31 -12.54
CA ALA A 171 -5.84 8.86 -12.42
C ALA A 171 -5.70 7.34 -12.55
N ALA A 172 -6.63 6.57 -11.98
CA ALA A 172 -6.62 5.11 -12.08
C ALA A 172 -6.76 4.65 -13.54
N GLN A 173 -7.68 5.26 -14.30
CA GLN A 173 -7.84 4.98 -15.72
C GLN A 173 -6.58 5.34 -16.51
N GLY A 174 -6.05 6.56 -16.37
CA GLY A 174 -4.86 7.01 -17.11
C GLY A 174 -3.62 6.16 -16.82
N ILE A 175 -3.39 5.84 -15.54
CA ILE A 175 -2.26 4.98 -15.14
C ILE A 175 -2.41 3.56 -15.69
N PHE A 176 -3.62 3.00 -15.68
CA PHE A 176 -3.85 1.69 -16.29
C PHE A 176 -3.53 1.69 -17.78
N GLU A 177 -4.00 2.69 -18.54
CA GLU A 177 -3.71 2.82 -19.97
C GLU A 177 -2.20 2.96 -20.26
N GLU A 178 -1.45 3.64 -19.39
CA GLU A 178 0.01 3.74 -19.50
C GLU A 178 0.70 2.41 -19.18
N MET A 179 0.29 1.71 -18.13
CA MET A 179 0.85 0.40 -17.76
C MET A 179 0.63 -0.67 -18.84
N GLU A 180 -0.41 -0.55 -19.65
CA GLU A 180 -0.68 -1.48 -20.76
C GLU A 180 0.19 -1.20 -22.00
N LYS A 181 0.82 -0.03 -22.08
CA LYS A 181 1.72 0.32 -23.20
C LYS A 181 3.19 -0.05 -22.90
N MET A 182 3.50 -0.37 -21.65
CA MET A 182 4.84 -0.77 -21.19
C MET A 182 5.09 -2.26 -21.47
#